data_c3a2d61b354d8758b7b4a2052b9dd19f
#
_entry.id   c3a2d61b354d8758b7b4a2052b9dd19f
#
_cell.length_a   1.000
_cell.length_b   1.000
_cell.length_c   1.000
_cell.angle_alpha   90.00
_cell.angle_beta   90.00
_cell.angle_gamma   90.00
#
_symmetry.space_group_name_H-M   'P 1'
#
loop_
_entity.id
_entity.type
_entity.pdbx_description
1 polymer ?
#
loop_
_entity_poly.entity_id
_entity_poly.type
_entity_poly.pdbx_seq_one_letter_code
_entity_poly.pdbx_strand_id
1 'polypeptide(L)'
;MTFTALITVFGLAGVLVFIAAVRCFRRRRVIAGLFSGVTSLTLFLLAACAVFVSANLLTYQRLTAEQPAAELKFARIGPHQFNGTLSYPTGERAAFALSGDEWQVDARILKWQAFANLMGFDTAYRLERISGRYSQIEDERSMPRTVYPLNPPNRVDVWELAHRHHSWLPWFDALYGSATYLPMADGAEYEIKVSQSGLLARPLNQAAREAAGNWH
;
A
#
# COMPACT_ATOMS: atom_id res chain seq x y z
N MET A 1 7.91 -10.91 16.00
CA MET A 1 8.87 -11.77 16.76
C MET A 1 8.18 -12.91 17.56
N THR A 2 7.03 -12.72 18.15
CA THR A 2 6.33 -13.72 18.98
C THR A 2 5.84 -14.96 18.22
N PHE A 3 5.27 -14.81 17.04
CA PHE A 3 4.74 -15.93 16.25
C PHE A 3 5.82 -16.85 15.68
N THR A 4 6.94 -16.29 15.22
CA THR A 4 8.08 -17.11 14.76
C THR A 4 8.67 -17.95 15.89
N ALA A 5 8.74 -17.41 17.10
CA ALA A 5 9.17 -18.17 18.28
C ALA A 5 8.19 -19.30 18.61
N LEU A 6 6.88 -19.06 18.56
CA LEU A 6 5.86 -20.08 18.78
C LEU A 6 5.93 -21.22 17.75
N ILE A 7 6.06 -20.88 16.47
CA ILE A 7 6.18 -21.84 15.37
C ILE A 7 7.41 -22.73 15.57
N THR A 8 8.57 -22.12 15.90
CA THR A 8 9.81 -22.88 16.12
C THR A 8 9.74 -23.77 17.35
N VAL A 9 9.19 -23.28 18.46
CA VAL A 9 9.06 -24.05 19.70
C VAL A 9 8.12 -25.26 19.51
N PHE A 10 6.91 -25.04 18.98
CA PHE A 10 5.96 -26.12 18.75
C PHE A 10 6.43 -27.10 17.67
N GLY A 11 7.08 -26.60 16.61
CA GLY A 11 7.64 -27.45 15.56
C GLY A 11 8.76 -28.36 16.10
N LEU A 12 9.73 -27.78 16.81
CA LEU A 12 10.83 -28.58 17.42
C LEU A 12 10.33 -29.54 18.47
N ALA A 13 9.45 -29.11 19.35
CA ALA A 13 8.85 -29.99 20.35
C ALA A 13 8.07 -31.14 19.68
N GLY A 14 7.31 -30.86 18.63
CA GLY A 14 6.59 -31.85 17.82
C GLY A 14 7.52 -32.90 17.25
N VAL A 15 8.65 -32.48 16.65
CA VAL A 15 9.68 -33.41 16.12
C VAL A 15 10.29 -34.29 17.22
N LEU A 16 10.65 -33.71 18.35
CA LEU A 16 11.25 -34.46 19.48
C LEU A 16 10.29 -35.52 20.03
N VAL A 17 9.01 -35.15 20.20
CA VAL A 17 7.96 -36.08 20.68
C VAL A 17 7.64 -37.14 19.62
N PHE A 18 7.69 -36.77 18.33
CA PHE A 18 7.55 -37.73 17.23
C PHE A 18 8.65 -38.80 17.24
N ILE A 19 9.90 -38.40 17.42
CA ILE A 19 11.04 -39.32 17.56
C ILE A 19 10.84 -40.23 18.77
N ALA A 20 10.34 -39.71 19.89
CA ALA A 20 10.01 -40.49 21.06
C ALA A 20 8.90 -41.54 20.80
N ALA A 21 7.84 -41.13 20.07
CA ALA A 21 6.76 -42.02 19.68
C ALA A 21 7.28 -43.20 18.83
N VAL A 22 8.09 -42.89 17.80
CA VAL A 22 8.71 -43.93 16.94
C VAL A 22 9.57 -44.88 17.77
N ARG A 23 10.35 -44.39 18.72
CA ARG A 23 11.18 -45.22 19.62
C ARG A 23 10.31 -46.11 20.51
N CYS A 24 9.20 -45.58 21.04
CA CYS A 24 8.28 -46.39 21.86
C CYS A 24 7.64 -47.52 21.05
N PHE A 25 7.20 -47.27 19.82
CA PHE A 25 6.66 -48.31 18.92
C PHE A 25 7.73 -49.39 18.62
N ARG A 26 8.97 -48.97 18.31
CA ARG A 26 10.08 -49.94 18.06
C ARG A 26 10.38 -50.80 19.29
N ARG A 27 10.15 -50.28 20.51
CA ARG A 27 10.33 -50.99 21.76
C ARG A 27 9.07 -51.76 22.22
N ARG A 28 8.07 -51.94 21.35
CA ARG A 28 6.79 -52.60 21.62
C ARG A 28 5.96 -51.97 22.78
N ARG A 29 6.23 -50.72 23.15
CA ARG A 29 5.46 -49.96 24.14
C ARG A 29 4.32 -49.20 23.47
N VAL A 30 3.28 -49.95 23.04
CA VAL A 30 2.21 -49.43 22.15
C VAL A 30 1.45 -48.27 22.77
N ILE A 31 1.05 -48.35 24.04
CA ILE A 31 0.27 -47.34 24.75
C ILE A 31 1.08 -46.03 24.84
N ALA A 32 2.33 -46.09 25.27
CA ALA A 32 3.20 -44.92 25.35
C ALA A 32 3.49 -44.31 23.96
N GLY A 33 3.62 -45.18 22.94
CA GLY A 33 3.77 -44.74 21.55
C GLY A 33 2.54 -44.00 21.03
N LEU A 34 1.32 -44.47 21.32
CA LEU A 34 0.07 -43.83 20.98
C LEU A 34 -0.05 -42.43 21.65
N PHE A 35 0.19 -42.34 22.95
CA PHE A 35 0.17 -41.06 23.68
C PHE A 35 1.18 -40.06 23.11
N SER A 36 2.41 -40.47 22.87
CA SER A 36 3.45 -39.64 22.28
C SER A 36 3.05 -39.22 20.81
N GLY A 37 2.43 -40.14 20.05
CA GLY A 37 1.97 -39.86 18.70
C GLY A 37 0.89 -38.77 18.66
N VAL A 38 -0.13 -38.90 19.53
CA VAL A 38 -1.20 -37.90 19.67
C VAL A 38 -0.63 -36.56 20.10
N THR A 39 0.28 -36.54 21.12
CA THR A 39 0.91 -35.30 21.56
C THR A 39 1.72 -34.61 20.43
N SER A 40 2.48 -35.42 19.68
CA SER A 40 3.22 -34.89 18.51
C SER A 40 2.31 -34.30 17.46
N LEU A 41 1.21 -34.97 17.13
CA LEU A 41 0.22 -34.48 16.18
C LEU A 41 -0.39 -33.15 16.66
N THR A 42 -0.75 -33.07 17.95
CA THR A 42 -1.29 -31.82 18.53
C THR A 42 -0.29 -30.67 18.42
N LEU A 43 1.00 -30.91 18.69
CA LEU A 43 2.04 -29.91 18.57
C LEU A 43 2.23 -29.44 17.12
N PHE A 44 2.18 -30.34 16.15
CA PHE A 44 2.24 -29.97 14.73
C PHE A 44 1.01 -29.18 14.29
N LEU A 45 -0.18 -29.52 14.76
CA LEU A 45 -1.40 -28.75 14.50
C LEU A 45 -1.34 -27.35 15.09
N LEU A 46 -0.78 -27.20 16.31
CA LEU A 46 -0.56 -25.87 16.91
C LEU A 46 0.45 -25.05 16.11
N ALA A 47 1.54 -25.68 15.65
CA ALA A 47 2.51 -25.01 14.79
C ALA A 47 1.89 -24.57 13.47
N ALA A 48 1.10 -25.44 12.82
CA ALA A 48 0.38 -25.11 11.58
C ALA A 48 -0.64 -23.99 11.79
N CYS A 49 -1.37 -24.00 12.90
CA CYS A 49 -2.30 -22.93 13.26
C CYS A 49 -1.55 -21.59 13.46
N ALA A 50 -0.40 -21.59 14.13
CA ALA A 50 0.42 -20.40 14.32
C ALA A 50 0.96 -19.86 12.98
N VAL A 51 1.36 -20.72 12.04
CA VAL A 51 1.75 -20.33 10.67
C VAL A 51 0.57 -19.67 9.95
N PHE A 52 -0.61 -20.30 10.01
CA PHE A 52 -1.81 -19.79 9.35
C PHE A 52 -2.23 -18.41 9.89
N VAL A 53 -2.24 -18.25 11.23
CA VAL A 53 -2.54 -16.96 11.87
C VAL A 53 -1.50 -15.90 11.48
N SER A 54 -0.20 -16.27 11.49
CA SER A 54 0.87 -15.35 11.07
C SER A 54 0.71 -14.89 9.62
N ALA A 55 0.42 -15.82 8.72
CA ALA A 55 0.20 -15.49 7.30
C ALA A 55 -1.01 -14.56 7.12
N ASN A 56 -2.12 -14.79 7.85
CA ASN A 56 -3.28 -13.91 7.83
C ASN A 56 -2.94 -12.50 8.33
N LEU A 57 -2.23 -12.38 9.45
CA LEU A 57 -1.82 -11.08 10.01
C LEU A 57 -0.90 -10.32 9.06
N LEU A 58 0.08 -11.00 8.46
CA LEU A 58 0.97 -10.40 7.46
C LEU A 58 0.19 -9.91 6.24
N THR A 59 -0.76 -10.70 5.76
CA THR A 59 -1.64 -10.30 4.66
C THR A 59 -2.43 -9.04 5.02
N TYR A 60 -3.03 -9.00 6.21
CA TYR A 60 -3.77 -7.84 6.68
C TYR A 60 -2.90 -6.58 6.80
N GLN A 61 -1.69 -6.70 7.37
CA GLN A 61 -0.74 -5.59 7.46
C GLN A 61 -0.34 -5.05 6.08
N ARG A 62 -0.12 -5.93 5.10
CA ARG A 62 0.20 -5.53 3.73
C ARG A 62 -0.97 -4.87 3.00
N LEU A 63 -2.19 -5.36 3.23
CA LEU A 63 -3.41 -4.77 2.65
C LEU A 63 -3.69 -3.36 3.17
N THR A 64 -3.27 -3.05 4.41
CA THR A 64 -3.44 -1.74 5.05
C THR A 64 -2.21 -0.85 4.97
N ALA A 65 -1.10 -1.34 4.41
CA ALA A 65 0.13 -0.56 4.29
C ALA A 65 -0.06 0.63 3.34
N GLU A 66 0.33 1.80 3.82
CA GLU A 66 0.39 3.02 3.05
C GLU A 66 1.86 3.33 2.74
N GLN A 67 2.19 3.55 1.48
CA GLN A 67 3.53 3.94 1.05
C GLN A 67 3.57 5.43 0.74
N PRO A 68 4.53 6.21 1.26
CA PRO A 68 4.69 7.61 0.90
C PRO A 68 5.05 7.73 -0.58
N ALA A 69 4.29 8.54 -1.32
CA ALA A 69 4.49 8.77 -2.74
C ALA A 69 5.10 10.13 -3.04
N ALA A 70 4.66 11.16 -2.33
CA ALA A 70 5.18 12.51 -2.46
C ALA A 70 4.68 13.40 -1.31
N GLU A 71 5.35 14.53 -1.11
CA GLU A 71 4.87 15.65 -0.28
C GLU A 71 4.59 16.86 -1.17
N LEU A 72 3.53 17.59 -0.89
CA LEU A 72 3.10 18.75 -1.65
C LEU A 72 2.92 19.96 -0.73
N LYS A 73 3.65 21.03 -1.02
CA LYS A 73 3.61 22.29 -0.27
C LYS A 73 3.14 23.43 -1.14
N PHE A 74 2.25 24.27 -0.61
CA PHE A 74 1.67 25.40 -1.33
C PHE A 74 2.13 26.74 -0.80
N ALA A 75 2.34 27.69 -1.74
CA ALA A 75 2.48 29.11 -1.47
C ALA A 75 1.50 29.86 -2.38
N ARG A 76 0.69 30.73 -1.81
CA ARG A 76 -0.27 31.54 -2.57
C ARG A 76 0.48 32.62 -3.35
N ILE A 77 0.20 32.75 -4.64
CA ILE A 77 0.77 33.77 -5.53
C ILE A 77 -0.27 34.75 -6.05
N GLY A 78 -1.56 34.42 -5.93
CA GLY A 78 -2.67 35.28 -6.35
C GLY A 78 -4.03 34.69 -5.95
N PRO A 79 -5.14 35.35 -6.32
CA PRO A 79 -6.48 34.79 -6.19
C PRO A 79 -6.57 33.51 -7.02
N HIS A 80 -6.99 32.41 -6.40
CA HIS A 80 -7.09 31.08 -7.04
C HIS A 80 -5.79 30.63 -7.74
N GLN A 81 -4.60 31.16 -7.30
CA GLN A 81 -3.32 30.80 -7.86
C GLN A 81 -2.32 30.45 -6.77
N PHE A 82 -1.69 29.29 -6.92
CA PHE A 82 -0.76 28.74 -5.96
C PHE A 82 0.48 28.17 -6.67
N ASN A 83 1.63 28.33 -6.04
CA ASN A 83 2.83 27.59 -6.41
C ASN A 83 2.89 26.33 -5.54
N GLY A 84 2.67 25.16 -6.15
CA GLY A 84 2.78 23.86 -5.52
C GLY A 84 4.17 23.29 -5.74
N THR A 85 4.89 22.98 -4.66
CA THR A 85 6.18 22.28 -4.70
C THR A 85 5.96 20.83 -4.32
N LEU A 86 6.13 19.92 -5.29
CA LEU A 86 6.06 18.47 -5.10
C LEU A 86 7.45 17.92 -4.80
N SER A 87 7.61 17.22 -3.70
CA SER A 87 8.85 16.57 -3.27
C SER A 87 8.66 15.05 -3.26
N TYR A 88 9.50 14.32 -3.99
CA TYR A 88 9.48 12.86 -4.02
C TYR A 88 10.35 12.26 -2.90
N PRO A 89 10.08 11.02 -2.45
CA PRO A 89 10.94 10.32 -1.49
C PRO A 89 12.38 10.13 -1.99
N THR A 90 12.61 10.21 -3.31
CA THR A 90 13.93 10.17 -3.95
C THR A 90 14.76 11.44 -3.73
N GLY A 91 14.15 12.51 -3.19
CA GLY A 91 14.76 13.82 -3.02
C GLY A 91 14.56 14.77 -4.21
N GLU A 92 14.01 14.30 -5.32
CA GLU A 92 13.64 15.15 -6.46
C GLU A 92 12.52 16.12 -6.06
N ARG A 93 12.57 17.35 -6.58
CA ARG A 93 11.54 18.37 -6.36
C ARG A 93 11.14 19.02 -7.68
N ALA A 94 9.86 19.30 -7.80
CA ALA A 94 9.28 19.99 -8.94
C ALA A 94 8.28 21.04 -8.46
N ALA A 95 8.26 22.21 -9.10
CA ALA A 95 7.35 23.31 -8.78
C ALA A 95 6.36 23.51 -9.94
N PHE A 96 5.09 23.74 -9.60
CA PHE A 96 3.98 23.88 -10.54
C PHE A 96 3.12 25.07 -10.17
N ALA A 97 2.82 25.93 -11.13
CA ALA A 97 1.85 27.01 -10.94
C ALA A 97 0.44 26.44 -11.15
N LEU A 98 -0.32 26.28 -10.08
CA LEU A 98 -1.67 25.71 -10.11
C LEU A 98 -2.72 26.79 -9.99
N SER A 99 -3.74 26.72 -10.85
CA SER A 99 -4.91 27.60 -10.82
C SER A 99 -6.13 26.82 -10.35
N GLY A 100 -6.81 27.33 -9.33
CA GLY A 100 -7.98 26.70 -8.72
C GLY A 100 -8.01 26.87 -7.21
N ASP A 101 -8.98 26.24 -6.58
CA ASP A 101 -9.17 26.19 -5.12
C ASP A 101 -8.59 24.91 -4.52
N GLU A 102 -8.55 23.86 -5.33
CA GLU A 102 -8.16 22.52 -4.96
C GLU A 102 -7.03 22.03 -5.87
N TRP A 103 -6.14 21.21 -5.33
CA TRP A 103 -5.18 20.46 -6.12
C TRP A 103 -5.66 19.02 -6.32
N GLN A 104 -5.31 18.43 -7.43
CA GLN A 104 -5.60 17.03 -7.73
C GLN A 104 -4.35 16.35 -8.25
N VAL A 105 -4.05 15.17 -7.73
CA VAL A 105 -3.01 14.28 -8.25
C VAL A 105 -3.66 12.98 -8.69
N ASP A 106 -3.32 12.57 -9.92
CA ASP A 106 -3.76 11.30 -10.48
C ASP A 106 -2.58 10.33 -10.53
N ALA A 107 -2.87 9.05 -10.30
CA ALA A 107 -1.91 7.96 -10.44
C ALA A 107 -2.52 6.76 -11.15
N ARG A 108 -1.65 5.98 -11.79
CA ARG A 108 -1.95 4.61 -12.20
C ARG A 108 -1.46 3.65 -11.13
N ILE A 109 -2.30 2.71 -10.78
CA ILE A 109 -2.04 1.72 -9.73
C ILE A 109 -2.13 0.33 -10.35
N LEU A 110 -1.12 -0.48 -10.05
CA LEU A 110 -1.03 -1.88 -10.40
C LEU A 110 -1.11 -2.69 -9.12
N LYS A 111 -2.22 -3.39 -8.95
CA LYS A 111 -2.47 -4.24 -7.80
C LYS A 111 -2.17 -5.69 -8.13
N TRP A 112 -1.39 -6.34 -7.26
CA TRP A 112 -1.06 -7.74 -7.36
C TRP A 112 -2.12 -8.62 -6.69
N GLN A 113 -2.27 -9.85 -7.14
CA GLN A 113 -3.09 -10.84 -6.45
C GLN A 113 -2.54 -11.14 -5.05
N ALA A 114 -3.43 -11.58 -4.13
CA ALA A 114 -3.08 -11.84 -2.74
C ALA A 114 -1.87 -12.79 -2.59
N PHE A 115 -1.73 -13.79 -3.46
CA PHE A 115 -0.60 -14.71 -3.46
C PHE A 115 0.74 -13.99 -3.78
N ALA A 116 0.77 -13.10 -4.76
CA ALA A 116 1.95 -12.33 -5.11
C ALA A 116 2.33 -11.36 -3.97
N ASN A 117 1.34 -10.77 -3.29
CA ASN A 117 1.59 -9.95 -2.09
C ASN A 117 2.24 -10.76 -0.97
N LEU A 118 1.86 -12.03 -0.76
CA LEU A 118 2.51 -12.92 0.21
C LEU A 118 3.97 -13.21 -0.16
N MET A 119 4.30 -13.25 -1.46
CA MET A 119 5.66 -13.43 -1.96
C MET A 119 6.52 -12.14 -1.88
N GLY A 120 5.95 -11.00 -1.46
CA GLY A 120 6.69 -9.75 -1.28
C GLY A 120 6.49 -8.72 -2.37
N PHE A 121 5.58 -8.93 -3.32
CA PHE A 121 5.25 -7.93 -4.33
C PHE A 121 4.31 -6.88 -3.73
N ASP A 122 4.81 -5.66 -3.57
CA ASP A 122 4.00 -4.52 -3.13
C ASP A 122 3.29 -3.85 -4.30
N THR A 123 2.21 -3.11 -4.02
CA THR A 123 1.47 -2.35 -5.02
C THR A 123 2.42 -1.41 -5.77
N ALA A 124 2.48 -1.56 -7.09
CA ALA A 124 3.23 -0.63 -7.93
C ALA A 124 2.33 0.53 -8.33
N TYR A 125 2.89 1.75 -8.31
CA TYR A 125 2.16 2.96 -8.69
C TYR A 125 3.03 3.89 -9.50
N ARG A 126 2.38 4.78 -10.25
CA ARG A 126 3.02 5.87 -10.96
C ARG A 126 2.12 7.09 -10.89
N LEU A 127 2.65 8.19 -10.36
CA LEU A 127 1.98 9.47 -10.42
C LEU A 127 1.97 9.93 -11.88
N GLU A 128 0.82 10.32 -12.41
CA GLU A 128 0.63 10.65 -13.82
C GLU A 128 0.64 12.14 -14.07
N ARG A 129 -0.15 12.87 -13.30
CA ARG A 129 -0.33 14.31 -13.47
C ARG A 129 -0.72 14.99 -12.17
N ILE A 130 -0.42 16.29 -12.11
CA ILE A 130 -0.93 17.22 -11.11
C ILE A 130 -1.75 18.30 -11.81
N SER A 131 -2.86 18.69 -11.24
CA SER A 131 -3.74 19.72 -11.78
C SER A 131 -4.36 20.57 -10.68
N GLY A 132 -4.71 21.81 -11.03
CA GLY A 132 -5.64 22.60 -10.25
C GLY A 132 -7.08 22.25 -10.60
N ARG A 133 -8.00 22.57 -9.69
CA ARG A 133 -9.43 22.34 -9.81
C ARG A 133 -10.17 23.43 -9.07
N TYR A 134 -11.34 23.85 -9.56
CA TYR A 134 -12.21 24.82 -8.90
C TYR A 134 -13.32 24.10 -8.15
N SER A 135 -13.65 24.59 -6.96
CA SER A 135 -14.73 24.04 -6.12
C SER A 135 -16.11 24.31 -6.72
N GLN A 136 -16.28 25.49 -7.36
CA GLN A 136 -17.54 25.86 -8.02
C GLN A 136 -17.60 25.31 -9.44
N ILE A 137 -18.73 24.71 -9.80
CA ILE A 137 -18.91 24.08 -11.12
C ILE A 137 -18.85 25.11 -12.25
N GLU A 138 -19.36 26.31 -12.00
CA GLU A 138 -19.33 27.43 -12.95
C GLU A 138 -17.89 27.85 -13.26
N ASP A 139 -17.05 27.95 -12.23
CA ASP A 139 -15.63 28.29 -12.34
C ASP A 139 -14.85 27.17 -13.03
N GLU A 140 -15.10 25.90 -12.67
CA GLU A 140 -14.48 24.72 -13.31
C GLU A 140 -14.78 24.64 -14.83
N ARG A 141 -15.92 25.19 -15.28
CA ARG A 141 -16.31 25.23 -16.71
C ARG A 141 -15.76 26.43 -17.46
N SER A 142 -15.55 27.55 -16.80
CA SER A 142 -15.26 28.84 -17.43
C SER A 142 -13.82 29.31 -17.22
N MET A 143 -13.18 28.96 -16.10
CA MET A 143 -11.84 29.43 -15.78
C MET A 143 -10.74 28.50 -16.34
N PRO A 144 -9.55 29.04 -16.65
CA PRO A 144 -8.43 28.26 -17.18
C PRO A 144 -7.92 27.26 -16.13
N ARG A 145 -7.92 25.99 -16.48
CA ARG A 145 -7.38 24.91 -15.66
C ARG A 145 -5.92 24.64 -15.99
N THR A 146 -5.10 24.47 -14.96
CA THR A 146 -3.69 24.06 -15.09
C THR A 146 -3.55 22.57 -14.93
N VAL A 147 -2.79 21.92 -15.83
CA VAL A 147 -2.50 20.47 -15.80
C VAL A 147 -1.05 20.24 -16.19
N TYR A 148 -0.30 19.51 -15.37
CA TYR A 148 1.09 19.18 -15.62
C TYR A 148 1.35 17.68 -15.52
N PRO A 149 2.10 17.10 -16.48
CA PRO A 149 2.53 15.71 -16.37
C PRO A 149 3.60 15.55 -15.28
N LEU A 150 3.52 14.49 -14.51
CA LEU A 150 4.52 14.13 -13.50
C LEU A 150 5.53 13.10 -14.00
N ASN A 151 5.32 12.57 -15.20
CA ASN A 151 6.19 11.57 -15.80
C ASN A 151 6.86 12.11 -17.07
N PRO A 152 8.17 11.86 -17.24
CA PRO A 152 8.83 12.14 -18.51
C PRO A 152 8.29 11.21 -19.62
N PRO A 153 8.16 11.70 -20.87
CA PRO A 153 7.49 10.99 -21.97
C PRO A 153 8.21 9.72 -22.47
N ASN A 154 9.43 9.43 -22.03
CA ASN A 154 10.32 8.43 -22.65
C ASN A 154 10.63 7.21 -21.77
N ARG A 155 9.85 6.91 -20.72
CA ARG A 155 10.05 5.69 -19.93
C ARG A 155 9.20 4.54 -20.46
N VAL A 156 9.77 3.32 -20.48
CA VAL A 156 9.01 2.09 -20.74
C VAL A 156 7.82 2.03 -19.79
N ASP A 157 6.62 2.00 -20.37
CA ASP A 157 5.39 1.95 -19.59
C ASP A 157 5.06 0.51 -19.20
N VAL A 158 5.50 0.11 -18.00
CA VAL A 158 5.20 -1.22 -17.45
C VAL A 158 3.69 -1.46 -17.35
N TRP A 159 2.91 -0.39 -17.12
CA TRP A 159 1.46 -0.45 -17.08
C TRP A 159 0.86 -0.78 -18.46
N GLU A 160 1.37 -0.15 -19.52
CA GLU A 160 0.95 -0.43 -20.90
C GLU A 160 1.34 -1.85 -21.30
N LEU A 161 2.53 -2.32 -20.89
CA LEU A 161 2.97 -3.69 -21.12
C LEU A 161 2.07 -4.69 -20.39
N ALA A 162 1.75 -4.44 -19.12
CA ALA A 162 0.84 -5.25 -18.32
C ALA A 162 -0.57 -5.28 -18.91
N HIS A 163 -1.07 -4.14 -19.41
CA HIS A 163 -2.38 -4.04 -20.04
C HIS A 163 -2.45 -4.80 -21.36
N ARG A 164 -1.41 -4.71 -22.19
CA ARG A 164 -1.34 -5.46 -23.45
C ARG A 164 -1.20 -6.98 -23.27
N HIS A 165 -0.61 -7.44 -22.18
CA HIS A 165 -0.35 -8.85 -21.91
C HIS A 165 -1.17 -9.41 -20.73
N HIS A 166 -2.26 -8.76 -20.37
CA HIS A 166 -3.14 -9.13 -19.25
C HIS A 166 -3.59 -10.61 -19.29
N SER A 167 -3.80 -11.19 -20.49
CA SER A 167 -4.21 -12.58 -20.64
C SER A 167 -3.11 -13.60 -20.31
N TRP A 168 -1.84 -13.18 -20.26
CA TRP A 168 -0.68 -14.05 -20.03
C TRP A 168 -0.10 -13.92 -18.62
N LEU A 169 -0.54 -12.92 -17.87
CA LEU A 169 -0.02 -12.60 -16.55
C LEU A 169 -1.14 -12.70 -15.48
N PRO A 170 -1.47 -13.91 -15.01
CA PRO A 170 -2.55 -14.13 -14.03
C PRO A 170 -2.23 -13.59 -12.63
N TRP A 171 -1.10 -12.90 -12.46
CA TRP A 171 -0.59 -12.37 -11.19
C TRP A 171 -1.15 -11.00 -10.82
N PHE A 172 -1.77 -10.30 -11.79
CA PHE A 172 -2.38 -8.99 -11.57
C PHE A 172 -3.84 -9.15 -11.17
N ASP A 173 -4.24 -8.44 -10.11
CA ASP A 173 -5.63 -8.39 -9.65
C ASP A 173 -6.39 -7.27 -10.37
N ALA A 174 -5.80 -6.07 -10.41
CA ALA A 174 -6.41 -4.92 -11.04
C ALA A 174 -5.38 -3.89 -11.53
N LEU A 175 -5.76 -3.23 -12.64
CA LEU A 175 -5.10 -2.06 -13.21
C LEU A 175 -6.13 -0.93 -13.20
N TYR A 176 -5.93 0.12 -12.41
CA TYR A 176 -6.90 1.21 -12.32
C TYR A 176 -6.23 2.57 -12.10
N GLY A 177 -6.95 3.62 -12.49
CA GLY A 177 -6.61 5.00 -12.16
C GLY A 177 -7.17 5.38 -10.79
N SER A 178 -6.40 6.15 -10.03
CA SER A 178 -6.84 6.73 -8.76
C SER A 178 -6.48 8.19 -8.72
N ALA A 179 -7.33 9.00 -8.10
CA ALA A 179 -7.11 10.42 -7.90
C ALA A 179 -7.35 10.79 -6.44
N THR A 180 -6.59 11.75 -5.95
CA THR A 180 -6.84 12.42 -4.68
C THR A 180 -6.78 13.92 -4.86
N TYR A 181 -7.62 14.65 -4.15
CA TYR A 181 -7.69 16.11 -4.19
C TYR A 181 -8.05 16.67 -2.83
N LEU A 182 -7.55 17.85 -2.50
CA LEU A 182 -7.80 18.61 -1.27
C LEU A 182 -7.66 20.11 -1.56
N PRO A 183 -8.21 20.98 -0.69
CA PRO A 183 -8.08 22.43 -0.86
C PRO A 183 -6.64 22.92 -0.86
N MET A 184 -6.35 23.94 -1.65
CA MET A 184 -5.10 24.69 -1.59
C MET A 184 -5.24 25.86 -0.62
N ALA A 185 -4.23 26.02 0.25
CA ALA A 185 -4.13 27.16 1.14
C ALA A 185 -2.66 27.62 1.25
N ASP A 186 -2.47 28.89 1.63
CA ASP A 186 -1.12 29.41 1.83
C ASP A 186 -0.39 28.68 2.94
N GLY A 187 0.83 28.21 2.66
CA GLY A 187 1.63 27.42 3.59
C GLY A 187 1.10 26.02 3.89
N ALA A 188 0.04 25.55 3.24
CA ALA A 188 -0.48 24.18 3.45
C ALA A 188 0.49 23.13 2.94
N GLU A 189 0.64 22.05 3.72
CA GLU A 189 1.51 20.91 3.41
C GLU A 189 0.71 19.61 3.51
N TYR A 190 0.82 18.77 2.48
CA TYR A 190 0.11 17.49 2.38
C TYR A 190 1.08 16.36 2.07
N GLU A 191 0.85 15.20 2.68
CA GLU A 191 1.50 13.95 2.32
C GLU A 191 0.57 13.15 1.40
N ILE A 192 1.10 12.72 0.26
CA ILE A 192 0.42 11.85 -0.69
C ILE A 192 0.94 10.44 -0.47
N LYS A 193 0.03 9.51 -0.17
CA LYS A 193 0.32 8.10 0.04
C LYS A 193 -0.42 7.24 -0.96
N VAL A 194 0.13 6.07 -1.19
CA VAL A 194 -0.50 5.01 -1.99
C VAL A 194 -0.79 3.83 -1.08
N SER A 195 -2.01 3.33 -1.19
CA SER A 195 -2.44 2.07 -0.59
C SER A 195 -2.95 1.12 -1.68
N GLN A 196 -3.34 -0.07 -1.30
CA GLN A 196 -4.02 -1.00 -2.22
C GLN A 196 -5.39 -0.51 -2.70
N SER A 197 -6.01 0.43 -1.97
CA SER A 197 -7.30 1.02 -2.33
C SER A 197 -7.19 2.27 -3.22
N GLY A 198 -5.99 2.86 -3.34
CA GLY A 198 -5.77 4.06 -4.14
C GLY A 198 -4.84 5.08 -3.52
N LEU A 199 -4.88 6.29 -4.07
CA LEU A 199 -4.21 7.46 -3.52
C LEU A 199 -4.96 7.98 -2.29
N LEU A 200 -4.17 8.41 -1.31
CA LEU A 200 -4.63 9.07 -0.11
C LEU A 200 -3.84 10.38 0.07
N ALA A 201 -4.49 11.42 0.54
CA ALA A 201 -3.82 12.66 0.93
C ALA A 201 -4.07 12.94 2.41
N ARG A 202 -3.02 13.31 3.13
CA ARG A 202 -3.09 13.65 4.56
C ARG A 202 -2.49 15.02 4.82
N PRO A 203 -3.19 15.90 5.56
CA PRO A 203 -2.63 17.19 5.96
C PRO A 203 -1.48 16.99 6.96
N LEU A 204 -0.32 17.59 6.69
CA LEU A 204 0.86 17.53 7.56
C LEU A 204 0.91 18.63 8.60
N ASN A 205 0.43 19.83 8.25
CA ASN A 205 0.50 21.01 9.13
C ASN A 205 -0.87 21.61 9.45
N GLN A 206 -0.88 22.65 10.26
CA GLN A 206 -2.11 23.29 10.75
C GLN A 206 -2.87 23.97 9.60
N ALA A 207 -2.18 24.66 8.68
CA ALA A 207 -2.82 25.33 7.53
C ALA A 207 -3.56 24.32 6.63
N ALA A 208 -2.96 23.14 6.39
CA ALA A 208 -3.60 22.08 5.62
C ALA A 208 -4.80 21.47 6.36
N ARG A 209 -4.73 21.29 7.69
CA ARG A 209 -5.85 20.78 8.49
C ARG A 209 -7.03 21.74 8.51
N GLU A 210 -6.77 23.04 8.64
CA GLU A 210 -7.81 24.08 8.61
C GLU A 210 -8.46 24.16 7.22
N ALA A 211 -7.65 24.12 6.14
CA ALA A 211 -8.16 24.10 4.78
C ALA A 211 -9.06 22.87 4.53
N ALA A 212 -8.62 21.69 4.93
CA ALA A 212 -9.39 20.46 4.77
C ALA A 212 -10.63 20.39 5.69
N GLY A 213 -10.55 20.97 6.89
CA GLY A 213 -11.68 21.02 7.83
C GLY A 213 -12.80 21.98 7.44
N ASN A 214 -12.48 23.02 6.68
CA ASN A 214 -13.43 24.00 6.14
C ASN A 214 -13.93 23.65 4.73
N TRP A 215 -13.58 22.49 4.24
CA TRP A 215 -13.91 22.03 2.90
C TRP A 215 -15.33 21.44 2.87
N HIS A 216 -16.22 22.07 2.09
CA HIS A 216 -17.63 21.71 1.95
C HIS A 216 -18.00 21.55 0.47
#